data_4910e4d4978787ada29d2ea0ee83e899
#
_entry.id   4910e4d4978787ada29d2ea0ee83e899
#
_cell.length_a   1.000
_cell.length_b   1.000
_cell.length_c   1.000
_cell.angle_alpha   90.00
_cell.angle_beta   90.00
_cell.angle_gamma   90.00
#
_symmetry.space_group_name_H-M   'P 1'
#
loop_
_entity.id
_entity.type
_entity.pdbx_description
1 polymer ?
#
loop_
_entity_poly.entity_id
_entity_poly.type
_entity_poly.pdbx_seq_one_letter_code
_entity_poly.pdbx_strand_id
1 'polypeptide(L)'
;MWLGIYPVTRYNRVVPIYKKVNKDFFKTWSNDMAYVLGFFAADGYITVNRRGGQFWCFDIMDKKLIEQIKVIIESNHKISIRKRKNGKYTNYRLQIGSIEMCDDLRKLGYHEKKTKNLSVPHVPNLYFADFIRGYFDGDGNVWIGCTHKERKVRTFAIQTVFTSCSEKFLREIKKRLETFDITPGVLRRGSENYYRLTYSIRSSLKLHDFMYNGLGASKLFLQRKRDVFARYIKLRL
;
A
#
# COMPACT_ATOMS: atom_id res chain seq x y z
N MET A 1 39.94 -59.28 -15.21
CA MET A 1 40.16 -57.83 -15.11
C MET A 1 38.88 -57.14 -15.61
N TRP A 2 37.97 -56.72 -14.69
CA TRP A 2 36.71 -56.13 -15.00
C TRP A 2 36.83 -54.61 -14.79
N LEU A 3 36.77 -53.86 -15.89
CA LEU A 3 36.72 -52.40 -15.84
C LEU A 3 35.26 -51.97 -15.65
N GLY A 4 34.91 -51.57 -14.43
CA GLY A 4 33.62 -51.00 -14.13
C GLY A 4 33.47 -49.58 -14.73
N ILE A 5 32.58 -49.44 -15.70
CA ILE A 5 32.18 -48.12 -16.23
C ILE A 5 31.17 -47.53 -15.26
N TYR A 6 31.57 -46.51 -14.47
CA TYR A 6 30.66 -45.74 -13.66
C TYR A 6 29.92 -44.74 -14.56
N PRO A 7 28.59 -44.68 -14.52
CA PRO A 7 27.87 -43.68 -15.29
C PRO A 7 28.15 -42.27 -14.70
N VAL A 8 28.68 -41.41 -15.55
CA VAL A 8 28.82 -39.97 -15.24
C VAL A 8 27.42 -39.37 -15.13
N THR A 9 26.93 -39.23 -13.93
CA THR A 9 25.68 -38.44 -13.65
C THR A 9 25.93 -37.00 -14.05
N ARG A 10 25.40 -36.59 -15.20
CA ARG A 10 25.33 -35.17 -15.57
C ARG A 10 24.44 -34.44 -14.52
N TYR A 11 25.07 -33.78 -13.58
CA TYR A 11 24.37 -32.77 -12.77
C TYR A 11 23.87 -31.71 -13.74
N ASN A 12 22.57 -31.71 -14.01
CA ASN A 12 21.90 -30.59 -14.63
C ASN A 12 22.10 -29.39 -13.71
N ARG A 13 23.10 -28.54 -13.96
CA ARG A 13 23.22 -27.23 -13.35
C ARG A 13 21.97 -26.46 -13.76
N VAL A 14 21.00 -26.42 -12.87
CA VAL A 14 19.87 -25.48 -12.99
C VAL A 14 20.49 -24.09 -12.96
N VAL A 15 20.61 -23.47 -14.13
CA VAL A 15 21.05 -22.07 -14.22
C VAL A 15 20.06 -21.26 -13.40
N PRO A 16 20.50 -20.48 -12.40
CA PRO A 16 19.60 -19.66 -11.60
C PRO A 16 18.81 -18.75 -12.53
N ILE A 17 17.48 -18.86 -12.54
CA ILE A 17 16.64 -17.97 -13.33
C ILE A 17 16.81 -16.57 -12.72
N TYR A 18 17.52 -15.72 -13.45
CA TYR A 18 17.71 -14.32 -13.03
C TYR A 18 16.39 -13.60 -13.01
N LYS A 19 15.99 -13.07 -11.83
CA LYS A 19 14.77 -12.29 -11.67
C LYS A 19 15.05 -10.81 -11.96
N LYS A 20 14.39 -10.30 -12.99
CA LYS A 20 14.46 -8.85 -13.35
C LYS A 20 13.57 -8.03 -12.42
N VAL A 21 14.07 -6.88 -12.00
CA VAL A 21 13.30 -5.82 -11.33
C VAL A 21 14.09 -4.50 -11.49
N ASN A 22 13.39 -3.39 -11.57
CA ASN A 22 14.01 -2.06 -11.52
C ASN A 22 14.49 -1.80 -10.08
N LYS A 23 15.80 -2.00 -9.84
CA LYS A 23 16.39 -1.83 -8.50
C LYS A 23 16.47 -0.39 -8.03
N ASP A 24 16.39 0.57 -8.97
CA ASP A 24 16.46 2.00 -8.68
C ASP A 24 15.09 2.61 -8.39
N PHE A 25 14.03 1.79 -8.39
CA PHE A 25 12.65 2.23 -8.23
C PHE A 25 12.41 3.09 -6.97
N PHE A 26 13.07 2.78 -5.85
CA PHE A 26 12.95 3.55 -4.60
C PHE A 26 14.02 4.64 -4.42
N LYS A 27 14.90 4.88 -5.40
CA LYS A 27 15.96 5.89 -5.33
C LYS A 27 15.55 7.26 -5.83
N THR A 28 14.60 7.30 -6.77
CA THR A 28 14.16 8.55 -7.39
C THR A 28 12.67 8.73 -7.25
N TRP A 29 12.24 9.87 -6.72
CA TRP A 29 10.83 10.17 -6.55
C TRP A 29 10.09 10.26 -7.88
N SER A 30 8.97 9.56 -7.94
CA SER A 30 7.97 9.64 -9.01
C SER A 30 6.58 9.43 -8.41
N ASN A 31 5.54 9.72 -9.16
CA ASN A 31 4.15 9.48 -8.74
C ASN A 31 3.91 7.99 -8.44
N ASP A 32 4.44 7.10 -9.28
CA ASP A 32 4.32 5.67 -9.09
C ASP A 32 5.10 5.17 -7.86
N MET A 33 6.34 5.66 -7.68
CA MET A 33 7.13 5.35 -6.48
C MET A 33 6.41 5.81 -5.21
N ALA A 34 5.86 7.01 -5.19
CA ALA A 34 5.14 7.54 -4.04
C ALA A 34 3.89 6.73 -3.71
N TYR A 35 3.10 6.34 -4.73
CA TYR A 35 1.95 5.46 -4.54
C TYR A 35 2.37 4.11 -3.96
N VAL A 36 3.35 3.43 -4.57
CA VAL A 36 3.83 2.12 -4.11
C VAL A 36 4.39 2.21 -2.70
N LEU A 37 5.09 3.30 -2.35
CA LEU A 37 5.63 3.54 -1.02
C LEU A 37 4.51 3.76 0.02
N GLY A 38 3.47 4.53 -0.32
CA GLY A 38 2.29 4.71 0.52
C GLY A 38 1.54 3.41 0.74
N PHE A 39 1.36 2.62 -0.32
CA PHE A 39 0.75 1.30 -0.22
C PHE A 39 1.64 0.31 0.58
N PHE A 40 2.98 0.43 0.46
CA PHE A 40 3.91 -0.33 1.27
C PHE A 40 3.85 0.06 2.76
N ALA A 41 3.60 1.32 3.07
CA ALA A 41 3.39 1.77 4.45
C ALA A 41 2.21 1.03 5.11
N ALA A 42 1.14 0.76 4.37
CA ALA A 42 -0.02 0.00 4.83
C ALA A 42 0.24 -1.52 4.84
N ASP A 43 0.32 -2.12 3.67
CA ASP A 43 0.27 -3.58 3.45
C ASP A 43 1.63 -4.22 3.14
N GLY A 44 2.69 -3.43 2.96
CA GLY A 44 4.02 -3.95 2.64
C GLY A 44 4.78 -4.41 3.88
N TYR A 45 5.74 -5.31 3.69
CA TYR A 45 6.68 -5.72 4.75
C TYR A 45 8.01 -6.19 4.17
N ILE A 46 9.07 -6.07 4.99
CA ILE A 46 10.39 -6.63 4.72
C ILE A 46 10.53 -7.92 5.53
N THR A 47 11.15 -8.92 4.94
CA THR A 47 11.48 -10.18 5.61
C THR A 47 12.87 -10.66 5.22
N VAL A 48 13.55 -11.28 6.19
CA VAL A 48 14.89 -11.87 6.00
C VAL A 48 14.78 -13.37 6.25
N ASN A 49 15.28 -14.18 5.34
CA ASN A 49 15.30 -15.63 5.51
C ASN A 49 16.51 -16.07 6.35
N ARG A 50 16.53 -17.36 6.76
CA ARG A 50 17.61 -17.93 7.58
C ARG A 50 19.00 -17.89 6.91
N ARG A 51 19.06 -17.71 5.58
CA ARG A 51 20.31 -17.64 4.80
C ARG A 51 20.72 -16.19 4.51
N GLY A 52 20.11 -15.20 5.16
CA GLY A 52 20.40 -13.77 4.95
C GLY A 52 19.76 -13.15 3.71
N GLY A 53 19.00 -13.92 2.92
CA GLY A 53 18.27 -13.37 1.77
C GLY A 53 17.16 -12.42 2.23
N GLN A 54 17.12 -11.23 1.65
CA GLN A 54 16.19 -10.17 2.02
C GLN A 54 15.15 -9.97 0.94
N PHE A 55 13.90 -9.75 1.37
CA PHE A 55 12.76 -9.62 0.48
C PHE A 55 11.84 -8.52 0.99
N TRP A 56 11.31 -7.72 0.07
CA TRP A 56 10.14 -6.90 0.33
C TRP A 56 8.91 -7.49 -0.34
N CYS A 57 7.78 -7.37 0.30
CA CYS A 57 6.60 -8.16 -0.05
C CYS A 57 5.31 -7.35 0.05
N PHE A 58 4.36 -7.70 -0.83
CA PHE A 58 2.93 -7.49 -0.64
C PHE A 58 2.20 -8.83 -0.53
N ASP A 59 1.16 -8.91 0.29
CA ASP A 59 0.29 -10.09 0.43
C ASP A 59 -1.16 -9.61 0.57
N ILE A 60 -1.86 -9.43 -0.55
CA ILE A 60 -3.14 -8.74 -0.65
C ILE A 60 -4.18 -9.53 -1.45
N MET A 61 -5.46 -9.21 -1.28
CA MET A 61 -6.56 -9.85 -2.02
C MET A 61 -6.74 -9.27 -3.43
N ASP A 62 -6.32 -8.03 -3.69
CA ASP A 62 -6.51 -7.37 -4.97
C ASP A 62 -5.42 -7.76 -5.98
N LYS A 63 -5.75 -8.77 -6.82
CA LYS A 63 -4.84 -9.30 -7.84
C LYS A 63 -4.45 -8.24 -8.87
N LYS A 64 -5.42 -7.44 -9.32
CA LYS A 64 -5.18 -6.42 -10.35
C LYS A 64 -4.17 -5.37 -9.91
N LEU A 65 -4.29 -4.89 -8.67
CA LEU A 65 -3.35 -3.91 -8.13
C LEU A 65 -1.93 -4.48 -8.04
N ILE A 66 -1.78 -5.71 -7.56
CA ILE A 66 -0.45 -6.32 -7.42
C ILE A 66 0.20 -6.61 -8.80
N GLU A 67 -0.62 -6.93 -9.83
CA GLU A 67 -0.16 -7.06 -11.22
C GLU A 67 0.30 -5.70 -11.77
N GLN A 68 -0.44 -4.63 -11.53
CA GLN A 68 -0.07 -3.27 -11.93
C GLN A 68 1.23 -2.81 -11.24
N ILE A 69 1.37 -3.01 -9.93
CA ILE A 69 2.61 -2.72 -9.20
C ILE A 69 3.78 -3.49 -9.81
N LYS A 70 3.60 -4.79 -10.09
CA LYS A 70 4.64 -5.62 -10.73
C LYS A 70 5.10 -5.06 -12.07
N VAL A 71 4.20 -4.55 -12.90
CA VAL A 71 4.52 -3.92 -14.19
C VAL A 71 5.35 -2.64 -13.97
N ILE A 72 4.91 -1.77 -13.08
CA ILE A 72 5.55 -0.47 -12.80
C ILE A 72 6.97 -0.61 -12.26
N ILE A 73 7.22 -1.61 -11.41
CA ILE A 73 8.56 -1.92 -10.91
C ILE A 73 9.38 -2.78 -11.91
N GLU A 74 8.89 -2.97 -13.13
CA GLU A 74 9.52 -3.78 -14.20
C GLU A 74 9.93 -5.18 -13.74
N SER A 75 9.10 -5.83 -12.93
CA SER A 75 9.45 -7.11 -12.35
C SER A 75 8.92 -8.30 -13.14
N ASN A 76 9.76 -9.34 -13.31
CA ASN A 76 9.33 -10.63 -13.82
C ASN A 76 9.09 -11.67 -12.71
N HIS A 77 9.09 -11.25 -11.43
CA HIS A 77 8.79 -12.14 -10.31
C HIS A 77 7.38 -12.74 -10.43
N LYS A 78 7.23 -13.99 -9.99
CA LYS A 78 5.94 -14.67 -9.98
C LYS A 78 5.07 -14.15 -8.83
N ILE A 79 3.80 -13.87 -9.11
CA ILE A 79 2.80 -13.66 -8.08
C ILE A 79 2.32 -15.04 -7.62
N SER A 80 2.48 -15.34 -6.33
CA SER A 80 2.03 -16.60 -5.74
C SER A 80 0.65 -16.46 -5.14
N ILE A 81 -0.17 -17.51 -5.25
CA ILE A 81 -1.51 -17.57 -4.72
C ILE A 81 -1.45 -18.25 -3.35
N ARG A 82 -2.04 -17.62 -2.34
CA ARG A 82 -2.14 -18.15 -0.99
C ARG A 82 -3.60 -18.29 -0.57
N LYS A 83 -4.04 -19.52 -0.35
CA LYS A 83 -5.35 -19.79 0.25
C LYS A 83 -5.21 -19.79 1.77
N ARG A 84 -6.04 -19.04 2.49
CA ARG A 84 -6.10 -19.13 3.95
C ARG A 84 -6.69 -20.49 4.37
N LYS A 85 -6.31 -20.98 5.56
CA LYS A 85 -6.71 -22.32 6.07
C LYS A 85 -8.22 -22.58 6.03
N ASN A 86 -9.06 -21.56 6.14
CA ASN A 86 -10.52 -21.66 6.06
C ASN A 86 -11.09 -21.52 4.63
N GLY A 87 -10.24 -21.47 3.61
CA GLY A 87 -10.64 -21.42 2.17
C GLY A 87 -11.41 -20.18 1.73
N LYS A 88 -11.79 -19.28 2.66
CA LYS A 88 -12.74 -18.19 2.43
C LYS A 88 -12.16 -17.00 1.65
N TYR A 89 -10.83 -16.83 1.65
CA TYR A 89 -10.15 -15.72 0.99
C TYR A 89 -8.88 -16.18 0.29
N THR A 90 -8.65 -15.62 -0.90
CA THR A 90 -7.44 -15.85 -1.68
C THR A 90 -6.57 -14.59 -1.63
N ASN A 91 -5.35 -14.71 -1.18
CA ASN A 91 -4.35 -13.65 -1.22
C ASN A 91 -3.38 -13.89 -2.38
N TYR A 92 -2.92 -12.80 -2.96
CA TYR A 92 -1.88 -12.76 -3.98
C TYR A 92 -0.63 -12.15 -3.37
N ARG A 93 0.49 -12.89 -3.45
CA ARG A 93 1.75 -12.42 -2.89
C ARG A 93 2.75 -12.11 -3.99
N LEU A 94 3.24 -10.89 -4.01
CA LEU A 94 4.43 -10.48 -4.73
C LEU A 94 5.59 -10.38 -3.73
N GLN A 95 6.66 -11.13 -3.99
CA GLN A 95 7.86 -11.16 -3.17
C GLN A 95 9.06 -10.87 -4.05
N ILE A 96 9.75 -9.77 -3.76
CA ILE A 96 10.92 -9.30 -4.50
C ILE A 96 12.17 -9.52 -3.66
N GLY A 97 13.08 -10.36 -4.14
CA GLY A 97 14.37 -10.58 -3.51
C GLY A 97 15.38 -9.55 -4.00
N SER A 98 15.70 -8.59 -3.15
CA SER A 98 16.72 -7.56 -3.43
C SER A 98 17.15 -6.91 -2.11
N ILE A 99 18.42 -7.12 -1.74
CA ILE A 99 19.02 -6.46 -0.56
C ILE A 99 18.99 -4.94 -0.78
N GLU A 100 19.40 -4.48 -1.94
CA GLU A 100 19.48 -3.07 -2.31
C GLU A 100 18.13 -2.35 -2.14
N MET A 101 17.05 -2.89 -2.70
CA MET A 101 15.71 -2.29 -2.56
C MET A 101 15.20 -2.34 -1.10
N CYS A 102 15.54 -3.40 -0.34
CA CYS A 102 15.22 -3.47 1.09
C CYS A 102 15.95 -2.37 1.88
N ASP A 103 17.22 -2.10 1.54
CA ASP A 103 18.01 -1.04 2.15
C ASP A 103 17.47 0.36 1.79
N ASP A 104 17.03 0.57 0.56
CA ASP A 104 16.40 1.82 0.16
C ASP A 104 15.07 2.04 0.91
N LEU A 105 14.26 0.99 1.09
CA LEU A 105 13.06 1.07 1.93
C LEU A 105 13.39 1.39 3.40
N ARG A 106 14.50 0.84 3.95
CA ARG A 106 14.95 1.18 5.32
C ARG A 106 15.41 2.63 5.44
N LYS A 107 16.13 3.16 4.43
CA LYS A 107 16.50 4.59 4.37
C LYS A 107 15.27 5.49 4.32
N LEU A 108 14.18 5.02 3.70
CA LEU A 108 12.88 5.69 3.69
C LEU A 108 12.07 5.51 4.98
N GLY A 109 12.64 4.83 6.00
CA GLY A 109 12.04 4.67 7.33
C GLY A 109 11.21 3.39 7.52
N TYR A 110 11.24 2.45 6.58
CA TYR A 110 10.48 1.20 6.67
C TYR A 110 11.37 0.02 7.08
N HIS A 111 11.10 -0.53 8.26
CA HIS A 111 11.82 -1.67 8.85
C HIS A 111 10.91 -2.88 9.01
N GLU A 112 11.47 -4.04 9.35
CA GLU A 112 10.78 -5.32 9.48
C GLU A 112 9.59 -5.29 10.47
N LYS A 113 9.68 -4.48 11.52
CA LYS A 113 8.66 -4.32 12.58
C LYS A 113 8.01 -2.92 12.57
N LYS A 114 7.69 -2.41 11.37
CA LYS A 114 7.24 -1.02 11.19
C LYS A 114 5.89 -0.68 11.85
N THR A 115 5.00 -1.65 12.06
CA THR A 115 3.58 -1.44 12.38
C THR A 115 3.31 -0.43 13.51
N LYS A 116 4.03 -0.50 14.63
CA LYS A 116 3.85 0.41 15.77
C LYS A 116 4.68 1.69 15.68
N ASN A 117 5.78 1.66 14.94
CA ASN A 117 6.77 2.75 14.87
C ASN A 117 6.77 3.44 13.50
N LEU A 118 5.68 3.30 12.75
CA LEU A 118 5.55 3.92 11.45
C LEU A 118 5.56 5.45 11.59
N SER A 119 6.29 6.14 10.70
CA SER A 119 6.27 7.59 10.51
C SER A 119 6.19 7.90 9.02
N VAL A 120 5.72 9.11 8.69
CA VAL A 120 5.65 9.55 7.29
C VAL A 120 7.06 9.85 6.81
N PRO A 121 7.54 9.22 5.71
CA PRO A 121 8.84 9.54 5.15
C PRO A 121 8.85 10.98 4.60
N HIS A 122 10.04 11.49 4.29
CA HIS A 122 10.16 12.80 3.64
C HIS A 122 9.72 12.70 2.17
N VAL A 123 8.41 12.65 1.95
CA VAL A 123 7.82 12.66 0.60
C VAL A 123 7.79 14.10 0.08
N PRO A 124 8.34 14.45 -1.10
CA PRO A 124 8.17 15.78 -1.67
C PRO A 124 6.69 16.13 -1.90
N ASN A 125 6.33 17.41 -1.75
CA ASN A 125 4.93 17.85 -1.85
C ASN A 125 4.27 17.46 -3.19
N LEU A 126 5.04 17.48 -4.27
CA LEU A 126 4.58 17.07 -5.60
C LEU A 126 4.01 15.65 -5.65
N TYR A 127 4.55 14.74 -4.84
CA TYR A 127 4.18 13.32 -4.82
C TYR A 127 3.33 12.90 -3.63
N PHE A 128 3.01 13.87 -2.73
CA PHE A 128 2.34 13.52 -1.49
C PHE A 128 0.90 13.02 -1.68
N ALA A 129 0.22 13.49 -2.71
CA ALA A 129 -1.12 13.02 -3.06
C ALA A 129 -1.12 11.52 -3.43
N ASP A 130 -0.12 11.09 -4.21
CA ASP A 130 0.03 9.69 -4.59
C ASP A 130 0.40 8.80 -3.39
N PHE A 131 1.27 9.29 -2.51
CA PHE A 131 1.61 8.60 -1.27
C PHE A 131 0.37 8.39 -0.38
N ILE A 132 -0.43 9.45 -0.20
CA ILE A 132 -1.68 9.37 0.58
C ILE A 132 -2.69 8.43 -0.07
N ARG A 133 -2.82 8.45 -1.40
CA ARG A 133 -3.69 7.52 -2.12
C ARG A 133 -3.23 6.06 -1.94
N GLY A 134 -1.94 5.80 -2.07
CA GLY A 134 -1.38 4.46 -1.82
C GLY A 134 -1.67 3.96 -0.42
N TYR A 135 -1.42 4.78 0.60
CA TYR A 135 -1.74 4.43 1.98
C TYR A 135 -3.25 4.25 2.20
N PHE A 136 -4.09 5.12 1.62
CA PHE A 136 -5.53 5.00 1.67
C PHE A 136 -6.02 3.70 1.04
N ASP A 137 -5.43 3.27 -0.05
CA ASP A 137 -5.81 2.03 -0.72
C ASP A 137 -5.50 0.78 0.12
N GLY A 138 -4.44 0.79 0.91
CA GLY A 138 -4.17 -0.25 1.91
C GLY A 138 -5.09 -0.09 3.14
N ASP A 139 -4.74 0.80 4.05
CA ASP A 139 -5.31 0.94 5.40
C ASP A 139 -6.39 2.03 5.53
N GLY A 140 -6.83 2.62 4.42
CA GLY A 140 -7.94 3.57 4.42
C GLY A 140 -9.29 2.91 4.19
N ASN A 141 -10.34 3.63 4.59
CA ASN A 141 -11.72 3.27 4.31
C ASN A 141 -12.53 4.51 3.90
N VAL A 142 -13.49 4.33 3.01
CA VAL A 142 -14.51 5.32 2.68
C VAL A 142 -15.88 4.69 2.84
N TRP A 143 -16.74 5.40 3.57
CA TRP A 143 -18.10 4.97 3.85
C TRP A 143 -19.10 6.04 3.45
N ILE A 144 -20.24 5.62 2.91
CA ILE A 144 -21.39 6.49 2.63
C ILE A 144 -22.65 5.92 3.28
N GLY A 145 -23.47 6.78 3.83
CA GLY A 145 -24.73 6.40 4.43
C GLY A 145 -25.39 7.51 5.23
N CYS A 146 -26.53 7.20 5.85
CA CYS A 146 -27.24 8.15 6.69
C CYS A 146 -26.64 8.21 8.09
N THR A 147 -26.30 9.43 8.52
CA THR A 147 -25.95 9.75 9.91
C THR A 147 -27.17 10.32 10.63
N HIS A 148 -27.12 10.34 11.97
CA HIS A 148 -28.20 10.88 12.80
C HIS A 148 -29.55 10.22 12.49
N LYS A 149 -29.57 8.88 12.50
CA LYS A 149 -30.78 8.09 12.20
C LYS A 149 -31.95 8.40 13.13
N GLU A 150 -31.64 8.89 14.32
CA GLU A 150 -32.55 9.30 15.37
C GLU A 150 -33.26 10.67 15.10
N ARG A 151 -32.73 11.45 14.15
CA ARG A 151 -33.30 12.77 13.82
C ARG A 151 -34.41 12.65 12.77
N LYS A 152 -35.38 13.60 12.80
CA LYS A 152 -36.43 13.68 11.79
C LYS A 152 -35.85 13.86 10.38
N VAL A 153 -34.77 14.63 10.25
CA VAL A 153 -34.06 14.83 9.00
C VAL A 153 -32.74 14.03 9.04
N ARG A 154 -32.65 13.02 8.21
CA ARG A 154 -31.44 12.19 8.07
C ARG A 154 -30.46 12.89 7.15
N THR A 155 -29.20 12.95 7.57
CA THR A 155 -28.12 13.49 6.73
C THR A 155 -27.40 12.34 6.03
N PHE A 156 -27.44 12.36 4.70
CA PHE A 156 -26.62 11.45 3.89
C PHE A 156 -25.19 11.97 3.84
N ALA A 157 -24.26 11.19 4.33
CA ALA A 157 -22.89 11.61 4.57
C ALA A 157 -21.87 10.65 3.93
N ILE A 158 -20.70 11.20 3.62
CA ILE A 158 -19.49 10.45 3.30
C ILE A 158 -18.45 10.67 4.39
N GLN A 159 -17.72 9.64 4.75
CA GLN A 159 -16.59 9.71 5.67
C GLN A 159 -15.40 8.98 5.08
N THR A 160 -14.22 9.59 5.15
CA THR A 160 -12.94 8.99 4.82
C THR A 160 -12.18 8.76 6.12
N VAL A 161 -11.62 7.55 6.27
CA VAL A 161 -10.90 7.15 7.47
C VAL A 161 -9.55 6.57 7.08
N PHE A 162 -8.48 7.03 7.74
CA PHE A 162 -7.18 6.38 7.74
C PHE A 162 -7.00 5.63 9.06
N THR A 163 -6.53 4.40 9.01
CA THR A 163 -6.30 3.56 10.19
C THR A 163 -4.82 3.23 10.31
N SER A 164 -4.26 3.24 11.53
CA SER A 164 -2.88 2.83 11.79
C SER A 164 -2.72 2.38 13.24
N CYS A 165 -1.79 1.47 13.49
CA CYS A 165 -1.31 1.18 14.84
C CYS A 165 -0.31 2.24 15.34
N SER A 166 0.18 3.15 14.49
CA SER A 166 1.04 4.27 14.86
C SER A 166 0.23 5.56 14.93
N GLU A 167 0.01 6.08 16.13
CA GLU A 167 -0.60 7.39 16.33
C GLU A 167 0.22 8.51 15.70
N LYS A 168 1.56 8.44 15.87
CA LYS A 168 2.51 9.38 15.29
C LYS A 168 2.30 9.54 13.79
N PHE A 169 2.22 8.44 13.07
CA PHE A 169 2.02 8.44 11.62
C PHE A 169 0.73 9.18 11.21
N LEU A 170 -0.39 8.91 11.88
CA LEU A 170 -1.64 9.59 11.57
C LEU A 170 -1.64 11.07 11.96
N ARG A 171 -0.92 11.47 13.03
CA ARG A 171 -0.70 12.88 13.38
C ARG A 171 0.12 13.60 12.32
N GLU A 172 1.16 12.96 11.80
CA GLU A 172 1.98 13.52 10.73
C GLU A 172 1.19 13.66 9.43
N ILE A 173 0.39 12.64 9.03
CA ILE A 173 -0.53 12.73 7.89
C ILE A 173 -1.50 13.91 8.10
N LYS A 174 -2.16 13.99 9.26
CA LYS A 174 -3.10 15.05 9.56
C LYS A 174 -2.47 16.43 9.38
N LYS A 175 -1.33 16.69 10.07
CA LYS A 175 -0.60 17.97 10.00
C LYS A 175 -0.22 18.32 8.57
N ARG A 176 0.23 17.33 7.80
CA ARG A 176 0.67 17.58 6.44
C ARG A 176 -0.48 17.81 5.46
N LEU A 177 -1.64 17.15 5.64
CA LEU A 177 -2.83 17.41 4.84
C LEU A 177 -3.41 18.81 5.08
N GLU A 178 -3.21 19.38 6.27
CA GLU A 178 -3.57 20.77 6.58
C GLU A 178 -2.82 21.78 5.69
N THR A 179 -1.56 21.49 5.32
CA THR A 179 -0.79 22.36 4.39
C THR A 179 -1.32 22.33 2.95
N PHE A 180 -2.21 21.40 2.61
CA PHE A 180 -2.93 21.31 1.34
C PHE A 180 -4.39 21.75 1.45
N ASP A 181 -4.71 22.61 2.41
CA ASP A 181 -6.06 23.15 2.66
C ASP A 181 -7.13 22.06 2.91
N ILE A 182 -6.74 20.91 3.44
CA ILE A 182 -7.67 19.88 3.89
C ILE A 182 -7.93 20.09 5.37
N THR A 183 -9.18 20.51 5.70
CA THR A 183 -9.58 20.75 7.09
C THR A 183 -9.27 19.56 7.98
N PRO A 184 -8.69 19.77 9.17
CA PRO A 184 -8.22 18.70 10.05
C PRO A 184 -9.28 17.65 10.36
N GLY A 185 -8.90 16.39 10.21
CA GLY A 185 -9.69 15.27 10.65
C GLY A 185 -9.65 15.07 12.17
N VAL A 186 -10.55 14.25 12.66
CA VAL A 186 -10.60 13.85 14.08
C VAL A 186 -9.80 12.57 14.27
N LEU A 187 -8.75 12.63 15.07
CA LEU A 187 -7.94 11.48 15.46
C LEU A 187 -8.48 10.88 16.77
N ARG A 188 -8.81 9.60 16.75
CA ARG A 188 -9.31 8.85 17.92
C ARG A 188 -8.59 7.51 18.05
N ARG A 189 -8.40 7.06 19.29
CA ARG A 189 -7.97 5.70 19.58
C ARG A 189 -9.17 4.76 19.41
N GLY A 190 -8.97 3.64 18.71
CA GLY A 190 -9.94 2.56 18.60
C GLY A 190 -9.89 1.61 19.81
N SER A 191 -10.73 0.56 19.80
CA SER A 191 -10.80 -0.43 20.88
C SER A 191 -9.57 -1.35 20.96
N GLU A 192 -8.89 -1.60 19.86
CA GLU A 192 -7.79 -2.58 19.74
C GLU A 192 -6.50 -1.89 19.29
N ASN A 193 -5.77 -1.24 20.18
CA ASN A 193 -4.41 -0.71 19.91
C ASN A 193 -4.16 -0.12 18.50
N TYR A 194 -5.19 0.47 17.88
CA TYR A 194 -5.10 1.19 16.63
C TYR A 194 -5.76 2.57 16.76
N TYR A 195 -5.43 3.46 15.84
CA TYR A 195 -5.93 4.82 15.77
C TYR A 195 -6.68 5.03 14.45
N ARG A 196 -7.67 5.90 14.47
CA ARG A 196 -8.45 6.32 13.31
C ARG A 196 -8.40 7.83 13.14
N LEU A 197 -8.00 8.28 11.97
CA LEU A 197 -8.09 9.66 11.54
C LEU A 197 -9.28 9.77 10.58
N THR A 198 -10.36 10.42 11.04
CA THR A 198 -11.64 10.46 10.35
C THR A 198 -11.90 11.86 9.80
N TYR A 199 -12.29 11.93 8.53
CA TYR A 199 -12.68 13.13 7.83
C TYR A 199 -14.16 13.09 7.50
N SER A 200 -14.86 14.24 7.74
CA SER A 200 -16.29 14.40 7.42
C SER A 200 -16.49 14.85 5.96
N ILE A 201 -17.74 15.10 5.57
CA ILE A 201 -18.18 15.30 4.18
C ILE A 201 -17.25 16.22 3.38
N ARG A 202 -17.08 17.49 3.82
CA ARG A 202 -16.29 18.50 3.08
C ARG A 202 -14.84 18.05 2.90
N SER A 203 -14.21 17.60 3.96
CA SER A 203 -12.80 17.13 3.92
C SER A 203 -12.66 15.84 3.16
N SER A 204 -13.65 14.93 3.18
CA SER A 204 -13.62 13.71 2.36
C SER A 204 -13.66 14.01 0.86
N LEU A 205 -14.43 15.01 0.44
CA LEU A 205 -14.47 15.45 -0.96
C LEU A 205 -13.15 16.13 -1.36
N LYS A 206 -12.60 17.01 -0.51
CA LYS A 206 -11.26 17.58 -0.75
C LYS A 206 -10.18 16.49 -0.81
N LEU A 207 -10.25 15.47 0.03
CA LEU A 207 -9.34 14.31 -0.03
C LEU A 207 -9.49 13.52 -1.33
N HIS A 208 -10.72 13.33 -1.81
CA HIS A 208 -10.95 12.71 -3.11
C HIS A 208 -10.24 13.49 -4.22
N ASP A 209 -10.47 14.81 -4.29
CA ASP A 209 -9.87 15.66 -5.31
C ASP A 209 -8.33 15.65 -5.20
N PHE A 210 -7.80 15.74 -3.99
CA PHE A 210 -6.36 15.68 -3.73
C PHE A 210 -5.74 14.36 -4.20
N MET A 211 -6.39 13.22 -3.92
CA MET A 211 -5.86 11.89 -4.26
C MET A 211 -6.02 11.51 -5.73
N TYR A 212 -7.07 11.99 -6.43
CA TYR A 212 -7.44 11.44 -7.73
C TYR A 212 -7.42 12.44 -8.88
N ASN A 213 -7.41 13.76 -8.63
CA ASN A 213 -7.52 14.78 -9.65
C ASN A 213 -6.21 15.57 -9.88
N GLY A 214 -5.08 15.14 -9.30
CA GLY A 214 -3.77 15.75 -9.50
C GLY A 214 -3.22 15.54 -10.92
N LEU A 215 -2.58 16.58 -11.49
CA LEU A 215 -1.85 16.47 -12.73
C LEU A 215 -0.66 15.51 -12.58
N GLY A 216 -0.49 14.59 -13.56
CA GLY A 216 0.60 13.62 -13.54
C GLY A 216 0.50 12.51 -12.50
N ALA A 217 -0.65 12.38 -11.80
CA ALA A 217 -0.86 11.36 -10.79
C ALA A 217 -0.59 9.93 -11.32
N SER A 218 -0.06 9.06 -10.47
CA SER A 218 0.03 7.63 -10.77
C SER A 218 -1.34 7.06 -11.15
N LYS A 219 -1.38 6.18 -12.14
CA LYS A 219 -2.60 5.47 -12.57
C LYS A 219 -2.99 4.35 -11.60
N LEU A 220 -2.20 4.10 -10.58
CA LEU A 220 -2.48 3.10 -9.56
C LEU A 220 -3.56 3.61 -8.59
N PHE A 221 -4.60 2.83 -8.41
CA PHE A 221 -5.61 3.02 -7.36
C PHE A 221 -6.53 1.79 -7.26
N LEU A 222 -7.18 1.63 -6.10
CA LEU A 222 -8.24 0.65 -5.92
C LEU A 222 -9.58 1.19 -6.42
N GLN A 223 -10.03 0.69 -7.58
CA GLN A 223 -11.28 1.11 -8.21
C GLN A 223 -12.46 1.08 -7.25
N ARG A 224 -12.62 0.01 -6.46
CA ARG A 224 -13.70 -0.14 -5.48
C ARG A 224 -13.78 0.99 -4.46
N LYS A 225 -12.65 1.59 -4.05
CA LYS A 225 -12.63 2.73 -3.11
C LYS A 225 -12.98 4.04 -3.81
N ARG A 226 -12.43 4.26 -5.01
CA ARG A 226 -12.75 5.43 -5.83
C ARG A 226 -14.24 5.48 -6.19
N ASP A 227 -14.84 4.33 -6.51
CA ASP A 227 -16.26 4.24 -6.89
C ASP A 227 -17.22 4.67 -5.76
N VAL A 228 -16.82 4.49 -4.49
CA VAL A 228 -17.62 4.98 -3.35
C VAL A 228 -17.70 6.51 -3.38
N PHE A 229 -16.59 7.21 -3.63
CA PHE A 229 -16.60 8.66 -3.80
C PHE A 229 -17.45 9.09 -4.99
N ALA A 230 -17.24 8.46 -6.16
CA ALA A 230 -18.00 8.76 -7.38
C ALA A 230 -19.51 8.60 -7.15
N ARG A 231 -19.92 7.50 -6.47
CA ARG A 231 -21.33 7.27 -6.12
C ARG A 231 -21.88 8.37 -5.21
N TYR A 232 -21.13 8.82 -4.20
CA TYR A 232 -21.58 9.89 -3.32
C TYR A 232 -21.72 11.22 -4.06
N ILE A 233 -20.77 11.58 -4.91
CA ILE A 233 -20.80 12.81 -5.72
C ILE A 233 -22.03 12.81 -6.62
N LYS A 234 -22.28 11.67 -7.32
CA LYS A 234 -23.44 11.53 -8.21
C LYS A 234 -24.80 11.66 -7.49
N LEU A 235 -24.89 11.25 -6.23
CA LEU A 235 -26.13 11.35 -5.45
C LEU A 235 -26.41 12.77 -4.90
N ARG A 236 -25.45 13.69 -5.05
CA ARG A 236 -25.58 15.09 -4.60
C ARG A 236 -25.77 16.10 -5.75
N LEU A 237 -25.58 15.64 -6.98
CA LEU A 237 -25.93 16.40 -8.20
C LEU A 237 -27.40 16.20 -8.55
#